data_1068de09fdf6147c356671114cc1fc22
#
_entry.id   1068de09fdf6147c356671114cc1fc22
#
_cell.length_a   1.000
_cell.length_b   1.000
_cell.length_c   1.000
_cell.angle_alpha   90.00
_cell.angle_beta   90.00
_cell.angle_gamma   90.00
#
_symmetry.space_group_name_H-M   'P 1'
#
loop_
_entity.id
_entity.type
_entity.pdbx_description
1 polymer ?
#
loop_
_entity_poly.entity_id
_entity_poly.type
_entity_poly.pdbx_seq_one_letter_code
_entity_poly.pdbx_strand_id
1 'polypeptide(L)'
;MGTAYVYSRVLAETKIDFDKGAIYLDGEDVGDKIRTSEMSRVASIYSALPPVREKLLVIQREIGHRKSVVMDGRDIGTNVFKDAQHKFFLTATAEERANRRFLELKNKGEDVSYDKILQDIEARDYNDINRKLNPLRKAEDAIEIDSTDMTVDQVADFILDKVK
;
A
#
# COMPACT_ATOMS: atom_id res chain seq x y z
N MET A 1 22.54 22.98 -5.91
CA MET A 1 22.04 21.92 -6.82
C MET A 1 20.89 21.22 -6.13
N GLY A 2 19.67 21.42 -6.65
CA GLY A 2 18.48 21.27 -5.85
C GLY A 2 18.05 19.83 -5.63
N THR A 3 17.28 19.63 -4.59
CA THR A 3 16.57 18.42 -4.17
C THR A 3 15.89 17.70 -5.36
N ALA A 4 15.35 18.45 -6.31
CA ALA A 4 14.73 17.92 -7.54
C ALA A 4 15.70 17.12 -8.43
N TYR A 5 16.96 17.52 -8.54
CA TYR A 5 17.96 16.81 -9.33
C TYR A 5 18.32 15.45 -8.68
N VAL A 6 18.43 15.42 -7.36
CA VAL A 6 18.72 14.18 -6.63
C VAL A 6 17.57 13.17 -6.82
N TYR A 7 16.32 13.60 -6.71
CA TYR A 7 15.17 12.73 -6.94
C TYR A 7 15.14 12.19 -8.39
N SER A 8 15.37 13.03 -9.38
CA SER A 8 15.36 12.61 -10.78
C SER A 8 16.40 11.54 -11.05
N ARG A 9 17.59 11.68 -10.50
CA ARG A 9 18.67 10.71 -10.65
C ARG A 9 18.34 9.38 -9.96
N VAL A 10 17.96 9.42 -8.68
CA VAL A 10 17.58 8.21 -7.94
C VAL A 10 16.45 7.47 -8.65
N LEU A 11 15.40 8.17 -9.07
CA LEU A 11 14.27 7.55 -9.77
C LEU A 11 14.66 6.97 -11.13
N ALA A 12 15.63 7.56 -11.85
CA ALA A 12 16.10 7.06 -13.13
C ALA A 12 16.97 5.81 -13.01
N GLU A 13 17.85 5.78 -12.01
CA GLU A 13 18.84 4.72 -11.81
C GLU A 13 18.27 3.51 -11.05
N THR A 14 17.29 3.73 -10.16
CA THR A 14 16.73 2.68 -9.30
C THR A 14 15.86 1.69 -10.10
N LYS A 15 16.14 0.40 -9.91
CA LYS A 15 15.37 -0.72 -10.45
C LYS A 15 14.58 -1.39 -9.33
N ILE A 16 13.28 -1.53 -9.54
CA ILE A 16 12.39 -2.26 -8.66
C ILE A 16 11.89 -3.48 -9.42
N ASP A 17 12.01 -4.65 -8.82
CA ASP A 17 11.49 -5.88 -9.36
C ASP A 17 10.73 -6.66 -8.31
N PHE A 18 9.86 -7.57 -8.78
CA PHE A 18 9.06 -8.43 -7.94
C PHE A 18 9.09 -9.84 -8.54
N ASP A 19 9.69 -10.78 -7.81
CA ASP A 19 9.77 -12.17 -8.22
C ASP A 19 9.50 -13.11 -7.05
N LYS A 20 8.68 -14.16 -7.29
CA LYS A 20 8.34 -15.23 -6.32
C LYS A 20 7.91 -14.72 -4.94
N GLY A 21 7.24 -13.58 -4.88
CA GLY A 21 6.76 -12.98 -3.63
C GLY A 21 7.79 -12.10 -2.90
N ALA A 22 9.02 -11.97 -3.41
CA ALA A 22 10.05 -11.09 -2.88
C ALA A 22 10.13 -9.78 -3.67
N ILE A 23 10.51 -8.70 -2.99
CA ILE A 23 10.70 -7.36 -3.56
C ILE A 23 12.19 -7.07 -3.63
N TYR A 24 12.65 -6.74 -4.83
CA TYR A 24 14.05 -6.43 -5.09
C TYR A 24 14.23 -4.94 -5.40
N LEU A 25 15.22 -4.33 -4.78
CA LEU A 25 15.70 -2.98 -5.07
C LEU A 25 17.14 -3.07 -5.56
N ASP A 26 17.39 -2.71 -6.80
CA ASP A 26 18.70 -2.80 -7.46
C ASP A 26 19.35 -4.20 -7.35
N GLY A 27 18.51 -5.24 -7.34
CA GLY A 27 18.92 -6.64 -7.24
C GLY A 27 19.04 -7.18 -5.81
N GLU A 28 18.86 -6.36 -4.79
CA GLU A 28 18.86 -6.77 -3.39
C GLU A 28 17.43 -7.05 -2.90
N ASP A 29 17.21 -8.19 -2.23
CA ASP A 29 15.95 -8.45 -1.53
C ASP A 29 15.80 -7.50 -0.33
N VAL A 30 14.74 -6.69 -0.37
CA VAL A 30 14.46 -5.69 0.67
C VAL A 30 13.18 -6.00 1.47
N GLY A 31 12.60 -7.18 1.30
CA GLY A 31 11.31 -7.55 1.87
C GLY A 31 11.18 -7.28 3.37
N ASP A 32 12.17 -7.67 4.16
CA ASP A 32 12.16 -7.43 5.61
C ASP A 32 12.50 -5.98 5.97
N LYS A 33 13.40 -5.34 5.19
CA LYS A 33 13.85 -3.97 5.44
C LYS A 33 12.74 -2.93 5.28
N ILE A 34 11.78 -3.18 4.38
CA ILE A 34 10.69 -2.24 4.09
C ILE A 34 9.46 -2.39 5.00
N ARG A 35 9.41 -3.39 5.89
CA ARG A 35 8.25 -3.68 6.75
C ARG A 35 8.33 -3.08 8.15
N THR A 36 9.05 -1.97 8.31
CA THR A 36 9.17 -1.24 9.56
C THR A 36 8.17 -0.09 9.65
N SER A 37 7.90 0.37 10.88
CA SER A 37 7.04 1.54 11.12
C SER A 37 7.66 2.81 10.50
N GLU A 38 8.98 2.95 10.55
CA GLU A 38 9.70 4.04 9.92
C GLU A 38 9.50 4.04 8.39
N MET A 39 9.71 2.89 7.74
CA MET A 39 9.54 2.78 6.29
C MET A 39 8.09 3.04 5.86
N SER A 40 7.10 2.63 6.67
CA SER A 40 5.69 2.94 6.40
C SER A 40 5.44 4.45 6.40
N ARG A 41 6.01 5.18 7.35
CA ARG A 41 5.91 6.64 7.43
C ARG A 41 6.63 7.33 6.25
N VAL A 42 7.84 6.90 5.95
CA VAL A 42 8.65 7.42 4.84
C VAL A 42 7.93 7.17 3.51
N ALA A 43 7.43 5.96 3.28
CA ALA A 43 6.68 5.62 2.07
C ALA A 43 5.44 6.50 1.88
N SER A 44 4.69 6.79 2.95
CA SER A 44 3.53 7.68 2.88
C SER A 44 3.91 9.10 2.41
N ILE A 45 5.01 9.65 2.93
CA ILE A 45 5.50 10.99 2.58
C ILE A 45 6.00 11.03 1.12
N TYR A 46 6.90 10.12 0.75
CA TYR A 46 7.53 10.15 -0.57
C TYR A 46 6.61 9.71 -1.69
N SER A 47 5.68 8.78 -1.43
CA SER A 47 4.68 8.38 -2.43
C SER A 47 3.69 9.49 -2.81
N ALA A 48 3.60 10.58 -2.04
CA ALA A 48 2.82 11.75 -2.40
C ALA A 48 3.52 12.67 -3.43
N LEU A 49 4.83 12.51 -3.64
CA LEU A 49 5.59 13.33 -4.58
C LEU A 49 5.26 12.95 -6.04
N PRO A 50 4.90 13.92 -6.91
CA PRO A 50 4.51 13.64 -8.29
C PRO A 50 5.53 12.79 -9.06
N PRO A 51 6.85 13.08 -9.08
CA PRO A 51 7.80 12.28 -9.84
C PRO A 51 7.91 10.82 -9.37
N VAL A 52 7.77 10.60 -8.05
CA VAL A 52 7.79 9.24 -7.47
C VAL A 52 6.53 8.48 -7.91
N ARG A 53 5.37 9.11 -7.84
CA ARG A 53 4.11 8.50 -8.28
C ARG A 53 4.13 8.13 -9.75
N GLU A 54 4.60 9.02 -10.62
CA GLU A 54 4.71 8.77 -12.05
C GLU A 54 5.60 7.55 -12.34
N LYS A 55 6.77 7.47 -11.72
CA LYS A 55 7.67 6.33 -11.86
C LYS A 55 7.04 5.03 -11.36
N LEU A 56 6.44 5.06 -10.16
CA LEU A 56 5.78 3.88 -9.58
C LEU A 56 4.60 3.41 -10.42
N LEU A 57 3.81 4.32 -10.98
CA LEU A 57 2.68 4.00 -11.84
C LEU A 57 3.13 3.20 -13.08
N VAL A 58 4.23 3.62 -13.71
CA VAL A 58 4.80 2.90 -14.87
C VAL A 58 5.21 1.49 -14.44
N ILE A 59 5.98 1.36 -13.37
CA ILE A 59 6.47 0.06 -12.87
C ILE A 59 5.31 -0.87 -12.51
N GLN A 60 4.31 -0.37 -11.78
CA GLN A 60 3.13 -1.16 -11.38
C GLN A 60 2.37 -1.68 -12.59
N ARG A 61 2.14 -0.84 -13.60
CA ARG A 61 1.47 -1.23 -14.85
C ARG A 61 2.27 -2.25 -15.63
N GLU A 62 3.58 -2.07 -15.77
CA GLU A 62 4.46 -3.02 -16.43
C GLU A 62 4.43 -4.40 -15.76
N ILE A 63 4.43 -4.45 -14.43
CA ILE A 63 4.31 -5.71 -13.68
C ILE A 63 2.98 -6.39 -13.98
N GLY A 64 1.86 -5.67 -13.89
CA GLY A 64 0.54 -6.23 -14.12
C GLY A 64 0.26 -6.64 -15.58
N HIS A 65 0.93 -6.02 -16.56
CA HIS A 65 0.83 -6.44 -17.96
C HIS A 65 1.64 -7.70 -18.27
N ARG A 66 2.69 -7.98 -17.49
CA ARG A 66 3.55 -9.14 -17.73
C ARG A 66 3.09 -10.41 -17.03
N LYS A 67 2.30 -10.30 -15.98
CA LYS A 67 1.88 -11.45 -15.16
C LYS A 67 0.54 -11.17 -14.45
N SER A 68 -0.18 -12.25 -14.10
CA SER A 68 -1.33 -12.13 -13.20
C SER A 68 -0.85 -11.68 -11.83
N VAL A 69 -1.50 -10.66 -11.29
CA VAL A 69 -1.12 -10.05 -10.01
C VAL A 69 -2.32 -9.84 -9.10
N VAL A 70 -2.08 -9.94 -7.80
CA VAL A 70 -2.92 -9.32 -6.77
C VAL A 70 -2.14 -8.14 -6.24
N MET A 71 -2.71 -6.94 -6.32
CA MET A 71 -2.01 -5.72 -5.94
C MET A 71 -2.88 -4.91 -4.97
N ASP A 72 -2.31 -4.54 -3.84
CA ASP A 72 -2.94 -3.67 -2.86
C ASP A 72 -2.36 -2.25 -2.90
N GLY A 73 -3.15 -1.29 -2.48
CA GLY A 73 -2.75 0.11 -2.41
C GLY A 73 -3.91 1.05 -2.20
N ARG A 74 -3.68 2.37 -2.37
CA ARG A 74 -4.67 3.41 -2.09
C ARG A 74 -5.47 3.83 -3.32
N ASP A 75 -4.90 3.65 -4.49
CA ASP A 75 -5.45 4.11 -5.77
C ASP A 75 -5.28 3.07 -6.90
N ILE A 76 -5.15 1.79 -6.52
CA ILE A 76 -4.94 0.72 -7.50
C ILE A 76 -6.13 0.61 -8.45
N GLY A 77 -7.34 0.47 -7.94
CA GLY A 77 -8.54 0.32 -8.76
C GLY A 77 -9.04 1.61 -9.42
N THR A 78 -8.63 2.79 -8.91
CA THR A 78 -9.07 4.09 -9.44
C THR A 78 -8.07 4.72 -10.40
N ASN A 79 -6.80 4.32 -10.35
CA ASN A 79 -5.73 4.94 -11.13
C ASN A 79 -4.80 3.95 -11.81
N VAL A 80 -4.28 2.95 -11.10
CA VAL A 80 -3.26 2.03 -11.66
C VAL A 80 -3.89 1.05 -12.63
N PHE A 81 -4.90 0.30 -12.19
CA PHE A 81 -5.65 -0.70 -12.96
C PHE A 81 -7.14 -0.40 -12.95
N LYS A 82 -7.54 0.63 -13.71
CA LYS A 82 -8.95 1.07 -13.81
C LYS A 82 -9.85 0.01 -14.44
N ASP A 83 -9.26 -0.84 -15.25
CA ASP A 83 -9.87 -1.91 -16.04
C ASP A 83 -9.61 -3.31 -15.46
N ALA A 84 -9.13 -3.40 -14.22
CA ALA A 84 -9.00 -4.69 -13.55
C ALA A 84 -10.36 -5.40 -13.46
N GLN A 85 -10.34 -6.71 -13.71
CA GLN A 85 -11.53 -7.56 -13.73
C GLN A 85 -12.23 -7.63 -12.37
N HIS A 86 -11.43 -7.67 -11.30
CA HIS A 86 -11.91 -7.74 -9.93
C HIS A 86 -11.27 -6.64 -9.10
N LYS A 87 -12.12 -5.81 -8.48
CA LYS A 87 -11.70 -4.72 -7.61
C LYS A 87 -12.40 -4.85 -6.27
N PHE A 88 -11.62 -4.82 -5.22
CA PHE A 88 -12.10 -4.85 -3.85
C PHE A 88 -11.64 -3.60 -3.12
N PHE A 89 -12.53 -2.99 -2.39
CA PHE A 89 -12.23 -1.88 -1.49
C PHE A 89 -12.34 -2.38 -0.06
N LEU A 90 -11.19 -2.76 0.50
CA LEU A 90 -11.10 -3.29 1.86
C LEU A 90 -11.05 -2.14 2.86
N THR A 91 -11.95 -2.16 3.83
CA THR A 91 -12.01 -1.18 4.91
C THR A 91 -12.12 -1.88 6.28
N ALA A 92 -11.81 -1.14 7.32
CA ALA A 92 -12.09 -1.47 8.73
C ALA A 92 -12.00 -0.16 9.53
N THR A 93 -12.60 -0.12 10.73
CA THR A 93 -12.48 1.05 11.61
C THR A 93 -11.02 1.36 11.95
N ALA A 94 -10.71 2.60 12.27
CA ALA A 94 -9.35 3.01 12.64
C ALA A 94 -8.90 2.28 13.91
N GLU A 95 -9.82 2.11 14.85
CA GLU A 95 -9.60 1.41 16.13
C GLU A 95 -9.22 -0.05 15.91
N GLU A 96 -9.95 -0.77 15.04
CA GLU A 96 -9.67 -2.17 14.75
C GLU A 96 -8.32 -2.31 14.03
N ARG A 97 -8.00 -1.44 13.08
CA ARG A 97 -6.69 -1.43 12.42
C ARG A 97 -5.56 -1.11 13.40
N ALA A 98 -5.80 -0.20 14.34
CA ALA A 98 -4.86 0.11 15.42
C ALA A 98 -4.65 -1.08 16.36
N ASN A 99 -5.73 -1.79 16.71
CA ASN A 99 -5.66 -2.99 17.53
C ASN A 99 -4.85 -4.10 16.84
N ARG A 100 -5.12 -4.41 15.57
CA ARG A 100 -4.34 -5.38 14.78
C ARG A 100 -2.86 -5.02 14.77
N ARG A 101 -2.54 -3.75 14.49
CA ARG A 101 -1.16 -3.28 14.44
C ARG A 101 -0.47 -3.31 15.78
N PHE A 102 -1.17 -2.95 16.83
CA PHE A 102 -0.66 -3.00 18.21
C PHE A 102 -0.29 -4.43 18.61
N LEU A 103 -1.18 -5.40 18.36
CA LEU A 103 -0.92 -6.81 18.66
C LEU A 103 0.24 -7.36 17.82
N GLU A 104 0.33 -7.02 16.55
CA GLU A 104 1.45 -7.42 15.68
C GLU A 104 2.79 -6.94 16.22
N LEU A 105 2.90 -5.66 16.58
CA LEU A 105 4.13 -5.07 17.08
C LEU A 105 4.50 -5.61 18.48
N LYS A 106 3.51 -5.80 19.35
CA LYS A 106 3.71 -6.46 20.65
C LYS A 106 4.24 -7.87 20.52
N ASN A 107 3.71 -8.65 19.58
CA ASN A 107 4.18 -10.02 19.32
C ASN A 107 5.62 -10.06 18.79
N LYS A 108 6.07 -8.97 18.16
CA LYS A 108 7.48 -8.79 17.75
C LYS A 108 8.40 -8.28 18.87
N GLY A 109 7.84 -8.05 20.08
CA GLY A 109 8.58 -7.55 21.25
C GLY A 109 8.83 -6.04 21.23
N GLU A 110 8.13 -5.29 20.37
CA GLU A 110 8.26 -3.83 20.33
C GLU A 110 7.49 -3.16 21.47
N ASP A 111 8.09 -2.14 22.08
CA ASP A 111 7.41 -1.30 23.08
C ASP A 111 6.63 -0.20 22.36
N VAL A 112 5.31 -0.35 22.26
CA VAL A 112 4.43 0.52 21.48
C VAL A 112 3.20 0.96 22.28
N SER A 113 2.72 2.17 21.98
CA SER A 113 1.48 2.71 22.53
C SER A 113 0.35 2.55 21.52
N TYR A 114 -0.78 2.01 21.96
CA TYR A 114 -2.01 1.92 21.16
C TYR A 114 -2.48 3.30 20.69
N ASP A 115 -2.53 4.29 21.58
CA ASP A 115 -2.99 5.64 21.25
C ASP A 115 -2.12 6.29 20.17
N LYS A 116 -0.80 6.06 20.22
CA LYS A 116 0.11 6.56 19.21
C LYS A 116 -0.13 5.88 17.85
N ILE A 117 -0.36 4.58 17.84
CA ILE A 117 -0.67 3.84 16.63
C ILE A 117 -1.99 4.32 16.01
N LEU A 118 -3.02 4.52 16.84
CA LEU A 118 -4.32 5.04 16.39
C LEU A 118 -4.18 6.43 15.75
N GLN A 119 -3.51 7.36 16.42
CA GLN A 119 -3.25 8.70 15.90
C GLN A 119 -2.49 8.66 14.56
N ASP A 120 -1.47 7.80 14.44
CA ASP A 120 -0.69 7.66 13.21
C ASP A 120 -1.54 7.09 12.05
N ILE A 121 -2.46 6.16 12.34
CA ILE A 121 -3.41 5.62 11.36
C ILE A 121 -4.39 6.71 10.90
N GLU A 122 -5.02 7.42 11.82
CA GLU A 122 -5.97 8.50 11.49
C GLU A 122 -5.33 9.62 10.67
N ALA A 123 -4.12 10.04 11.08
CA ALA A 123 -3.36 11.05 10.35
C ALA A 123 -3.01 10.59 8.93
N ARG A 124 -2.65 9.32 8.76
CA ARG A 124 -2.35 8.74 7.46
C ARG A 124 -3.61 8.66 6.59
N ASP A 125 -4.72 8.20 7.13
CA ASP A 125 -5.99 8.13 6.40
C ASP A 125 -6.45 9.50 5.93
N TYR A 126 -6.37 10.50 6.81
CA TYR A 126 -6.67 11.88 6.45
C TYR A 126 -5.81 12.35 5.27
N ASN A 127 -4.51 12.08 5.30
CA ASN A 127 -3.59 12.44 4.22
C ASN A 127 -3.90 11.69 2.93
N ASP A 128 -4.16 10.38 3.00
CA ASP A 128 -4.46 9.54 1.83
C ASP A 128 -5.78 9.96 1.14
N ILE A 129 -6.79 10.35 1.91
CA ILE A 129 -8.09 10.82 1.40
C ILE A 129 -7.99 12.22 0.80
N ASN A 130 -7.22 13.12 1.43
CA ASN A 130 -7.19 14.54 1.07
C ASN A 130 -6.02 14.91 0.15
N ARG A 131 -5.14 13.99 -0.22
CA ARG A 131 -4.04 14.31 -1.13
C ARG A 131 -4.55 14.73 -2.51
N LYS A 132 -3.86 15.70 -3.13
CA LYS A 132 -4.25 16.29 -4.42
C LYS A 132 -4.18 15.28 -5.58
N LEU A 133 -3.19 14.37 -5.55
CA LEU A 133 -2.96 13.40 -6.62
C LEU A 133 -3.46 12.03 -6.21
N ASN A 134 -4.43 11.50 -6.96
CA ASN A 134 -4.97 10.16 -6.80
C ASN A 134 -5.34 9.82 -5.34
N PRO A 135 -6.28 10.56 -4.73
CA PRO A 135 -6.69 10.32 -3.35
C PRO A 135 -7.25 8.90 -3.17
N LEU A 136 -7.21 8.40 -1.94
CA LEU A 136 -7.87 7.16 -1.57
C LEU A 136 -9.37 7.28 -1.81
N ARG A 137 -9.89 6.51 -2.74
CA ARG A 137 -11.32 6.43 -3.06
C ARG A 137 -11.67 5.02 -3.52
N LYS A 138 -12.88 4.59 -3.21
CA LYS A 138 -13.45 3.38 -3.78
C LYS A 138 -13.72 3.61 -5.28
N ALA A 139 -13.31 2.69 -6.14
CA ALA A 139 -13.73 2.68 -7.53
C ALA A 139 -15.23 2.35 -7.61
N GLU A 140 -15.94 2.90 -8.60
CA GLU A 140 -17.39 2.72 -8.73
C GLU A 140 -17.80 1.25 -8.85
N ASP A 141 -16.95 0.47 -9.53
CA ASP A 141 -17.14 -0.96 -9.76
C ASP A 141 -16.44 -1.85 -8.71
N ALA A 142 -15.91 -1.28 -7.63
CA ALA A 142 -15.28 -2.05 -6.57
C ALA A 142 -16.30 -2.61 -5.57
N ILE A 143 -16.14 -3.88 -5.24
CA ILE A 143 -16.85 -4.52 -4.13
C ILE A 143 -16.24 -4.03 -2.82
N GLU A 144 -17.07 -3.44 -1.97
CA GLU A 144 -16.62 -3.02 -0.63
C GLU A 144 -16.67 -4.19 0.34
N ILE A 145 -15.61 -4.31 1.15
CA ILE A 145 -15.48 -5.32 2.20
C ILE A 145 -15.15 -4.60 3.50
N ASP A 146 -16.09 -4.52 4.42
CA ASP A 146 -15.81 -4.10 5.79
C ASP A 146 -15.27 -5.31 6.57
N SER A 147 -14.01 -5.27 6.89
CA SER A 147 -13.31 -6.34 7.59
C SER A 147 -13.21 -6.11 9.10
N THR A 148 -13.95 -5.15 9.66
CA THR A 148 -13.86 -4.79 11.09
C THR A 148 -14.02 -6.03 11.98
N ASP A 149 -15.01 -6.86 11.71
CA ASP A 149 -15.32 -8.07 12.48
C ASP A 149 -14.90 -9.37 11.77
N MET A 150 -14.02 -9.28 10.75
CA MET A 150 -13.61 -10.43 9.96
C MET A 150 -12.17 -10.87 10.26
N THR A 151 -11.96 -12.17 10.28
CA THR A 151 -10.60 -12.76 10.26
C THR A 151 -9.99 -12.65 8.85
N VAL A 152 -8.66 -12.83 8.77
CA VAL A 152 -7.94 -12.86 7.48
C VAL A 152 -8.50 -13.95 6.56
N ASP A 153 -8.79 -15.15 7.09
CA ASP A 153 -9.35 -16.27 6.32
C ASP A 153 -10.74 -15.94 5.79
N GLN A 154 -11.61 -15.33 6.60
CA GLN A 154 -12.94 -14.91 6.15
C GLN A 154 -12.89 -13.88 5.03
N VAL A 155 -11.95 -12.92 5.10
CA VAL A 155 -11.73 -11.95 4.01
C VAL A 155 -11.23 -12.65 2.75
N ALA A 156 -10.28 -13.57 2.90
CA ALA A 156 -9.73 -14.33 1.78
C ALA A 156 -10.81 -15.20 1.11
N ASP A 157 -11.60 -15.92 1.88
CA ASP A 157 -12.70 -16.76 1.38
C ASP A 157 -13.76 -15.92 0.64
N PHE A 158 -14.12 -14.75 1.20
CA PHE A 158 -15.05 -13.82 0.54
C PHE A 158 -14.52 -13.38 -0.82
N ILE A 159 -13.24 -12.98 -0.90
CA ILE A 159 -12.60 -12.57 -2.15
C ILE A 159 -12.58 -13.74 -3.14
N LEU A 160 -12.15 -14.92 -2.72
CA LEU A 160 -12.07 -16.12 -3.56
C LEU A 160 -13.44 -16.50 -4.14
N ASP A 161 -14.51 -16.35 -3.38
CA ASP A 161 -15.88 -16.60 -3.87
C ASP A 161 -16.30 -15.64 -4.98
N LYS A 162 -15.81 -14.41 -4.97
CA LYS A 162 -16.13 -13.39 -5.98
C LYS A 162 -15.26 -13.43 -7.24
N VAL A 163 -14.13 -14.14 -7.20
CA VAL A 163 -13.22 -14.26 -8.36
C VAL A 163 -13.34 -15.59 -9.10
N LYS A 164 -14.18 -16.51 -8.61
CA LYS A 164 -14.59 -17.74 -9.31
C LYS A 164 -15.60 -17.41 -10.38
#